data_2c081cff1b636f65ffbeea789af1e9df
#
_entry.id   2c081cff1b636f65ffbeea789af1e9df
#
_cell.length_a   1.000
_cell.length_b   1.000
_cell.length_c   1.000
_cell.angle_alpha   90.00
_cell.angle_beta   90.00
_cell.angle_gamma   90.00
#
_symmetry.space_group_name_H-M   'P 1'
#
loop_
_entity.id
_entity.type
_entity.pdbx_description
1 polymer ?
#
loop_
_entity_poly.entity_id
_entity_poly.type
_entity_poly.pdbx_seq_one_letter_code
_entity_poly.pdbx_strand_id
1 'polypeptide(L)'
;YIILGSILAILLCIAGYLYMRNKSLEARGASIAEVLTGANPSGPADSDNPGIAGESSSEESSSADADSESLESYLSRAGLLAAGYDYDGAIAMLSESPYASDEQVTAAIAGYEENKTALVRADPKKVTHVFFHSLIIDTSKAFDGDSREKGYNQVMTTKDEFMKILQSMYDRGFVLVRLHDVAYETTGEDGNPHFVEGNIMLPPGKQPFVMSQDDVCYYEYMEKDGFATKMIIGE
;
A
#
# COMPACT_ATOMS: atom_id res chain seq x y z
N TYR A 1 29.47 9.22 40.41
CA TYR A 1 29.81 8.21 39.36
C TYR A 1 28.60 7.32 38.98
N ILE A 2 27.74 6.96 39.95
CA ILE A 2 26.56 6.08 39.67
C ILE A 2 25.55 6.76 38.72
N ILE A 3 25.26 8.06 38.89
CA ILE A 3 24.31 8.81 38.07
C ILE A 3 24.82 8.94 36.62
N LEU A 4 26.13 9.15 36.42
CA LEU A 4 26.72 9.28 35.09
C LEU A 4 26.66 7.96 34.30
N GLY A 5 26.84 6.82 34.99
CA GLY A 5 26.72 5.48 34.39
C GLY A 5 25.30 5.17 33.96
N SER A 6 24.29 5.58 34.75
CA SER A 6 22.89 5.38 34.42
C SER A 6 22.43 6.20 33.20
N ILE A 7 22.89 7.45 33.10
CA ILE A 7 22.61 8.32 31.94
C ILE A 7 23.25 7.75 30.66
N LEU A 8 24.50 7.26 30.75
CA LEU A 8 25.18 6.64 29.60
C LEU A 8 24.48 5.37 29.13
N ALA A 9 23.99 4.52 30.05
CA ALA A 9 23.23 3.31 29.72
C ALA A 9 21.89 3.64 29.02
N ILE A 10 21.20 4.66 29.48
CA ILE A 10 19.94 5.12 28.84
C ILE A 10 20.23 5.67 27.44
N LEU A 11 21.27 6.46 27.27
CA LEU A 11 21.65 7.00 25.95
C LEU A 11 22.04 5.88 24.97
N LEU A 12 22.73 4.85 25.43
CA LEU A 12 23.06 3.67 24.60
C LEU A 12 21.83 2.87 24.21
N CYS A 13 20.86 2.70 25.13
CA CYS A 13 19.58 2.07 24.83
C CYS A 13 18.77 2.87 23.79
N ILE A 14 18.71 4.20 23.93
CA ILE A 14 18.03 5.08 22.97
C ILE A 14 18.73 5.02 21.60
N ALA A 15 20.06 5.07 21.57
CA ALA A 15 20.82 4.97 20.33
C ALA A 15 20.63 3.60 19.64
N GLY A 16 20.63 2.51 20.42
CA GLY A 16 20.33 1.17 19.93
C GLY A 16 18.92 1.05 19.35
N TYR A 17 17.93 1.59 20.06
CA TYR A 17 16.53 1.63 19.58
C TYR A 17 16.40 2.44 18.29
N LEU A 18 16.99 3.63 18.21
CA LEU A 18 16.97 4.47 17.00
C LEU A 18 17.69 3.80 15.83
N TYR A 19 18.81 3.10 16.07
CA TYR A 19 19.52 2.34 15.05
C TYR A 19 18.67 1.19 14.50
N MET A 20 18.06 0.39 15.39
CA MET A 20 17.19 -0.72 14.99
C MET A 20 15.95 -0.22 14.22
N ARG A 21 15.37 0.89 14.67
CA ARG A 21 14.25 1.53 13.99
C ARG A 21 14.63 2.03 12.60
N ASN A 22 15.81 2.67 12.46
CA ASN A 22 16.28 3.15 11.17
C ASN A 22 16.57 1.99 10.20
N LYS A 23 17.17 0.91 10.69
CA LYS A 23 17.42 -0.31 9.91
C LYS A 23 16.13 -0.99 9.48
N SER A 24 15.10 -0.99 10.34
CA SER A 24 13.76 -1.49 10.00
C SER A 24 13.08 -0.62 8.94
N LEU A 25 13.26 0.70 8.98
CA LEU A 25 12.73 1.63 7.97
C LEU A 25 13.44 1.46 6.62
N GLU A 26 14.77 1.25 6.63
CA GLU A 26 15.54 0.96 5.41
C GLU A 26 15.13 -0.38 4.78
N ALA A 27 14.93 -1.41 5.58
CA ALA A 27 14.45 -2.71 5.10
C ALA A 27 13.02 -2.62 4.53
N ARG A 28 12.13 -1.83 5.15
CA ARG A 28 10.78 -1.56 4.64
C ARG A 28 10.79 -0.72 3.37
N GLY A 29 11.67 0.28 3.29
CA GLY A 29 11.86 1.08 2.08
C GLY A 29 12.37 0.25 0.90
N ALA A 30 13.30 -0.68 1.14
CA ALA A 30 13.79 -1.61 0.14
C ALA A 30 12.68 -2.58 -0.34
N SER A 31 11.88 -3.12 0.58
CA SER A 31 10.74 -4.00 0.25
C SER A 31 9.67 -3.29 -0.56
N ILE A 32 9.33 -2.04 -0.22
CA ILE A 32 8.39 -1.23 -0.99
C ILE A 32 8.94 -0.91 -2.37
N ALA A 33 10.24 -0.57 -2.48
CA ALA A 33 10.88 -0.32 -3.76
C ALA A 33 10.89 -1.57 -4.65
N GLU A 34 11.11 -2.75 -4.09
CA GLU A 34 11.12 -4.03 -4.79
C GLU A 34 9.73 -4.40 -5.31
N VAL A 35 8.69 -4.21 -4.50
CA VAL A 35 7.28 -4.41 -4.91
C VAL A 35 6.87 -3.41 -6.00
N LEU A 36 7.35 -2.17 -5.93
CA LEU A 36 6.99 -1.12 -6.89
C LEU A 36 7.78 -1.19 -8.20
N THR A 37 9.00 -1.75 -8.21
CA THR A 37 9.85 -1.78 -9.41
C THR A 37 9.73 -3.04 -10.24
N GLY A 38 9.13 -4.12 -9.71
CA GLY A 38 8.95 -5.39 -10.44
C GLY A 38 10.27 -6.00 -10.95
N ALA A 39 11.38 -5.72 -10.26
CA ALA A 39 12.69 -6.20 -10.66
C ALA A 39 12.84 -7.69 -10.31
N ASN A 40 12.56 -8.54 -11.29
CA ASN A 40 12.94 -9.95 -11.24
C ASN A 40 14.34 -10.08 -11.84
N PRO A 41 15.34 -10.66 -11.14
CA PRO A 41 16.67 -10.85 -11.72
C PRO A 41 16.62 -11.92 -12.79
N SER A 42 17.00 -11.52 -13.98
CA SER A 42 17.14 -12.31 -15.19
C SER A 42 17.96 -13.59 -15.01
N GLY A 43 17.37 -14.73 -15.39
CA GLY A 43 18.09 -15.92 -15.81
C GLY A 43 18.09 -16.04 -17.34
N PRO A 44 19.08 -16.67 -17.95
CA PRO A 44 19.32 -16.56 -19.40
C PRO A 44 18.36 -17.39 -20.24
N ALA A 45 18.04 -16.83 -21.39
CA ALA A 45 17.31 -17.49 -22.47
C ALA A 45 18.11 -18.68 -23.02
N ASP A 46 17.44 -19.80 -23.26
CA ASP A 46 17.83 -20.69 -24.34
C ASP A 46 16.60 -21.32 -25.01
N SER A 47 16.67 -21.30 -26.32
CA SER A 47 15.67 -21.77 -27.27
C SER A 47 15.74 -23.29 -27.43
N ASP A 48 14.63 -23.98 -27.59
CA ASP A 48 14.27 -24.83 -28.71
C ASP A 48 13.08 -25.74 -28.38
N ASN A 49 12.05 -25.66 -29.22
CA ASN A 49 10.96 -26.64 -29.39
C ASN A 49 11.38 -27.62 -30.51
N PRO A 50 10.98 -28.88 -30.63
CA PRO A 50 9.58 -29.30 -30.74
C PRO A 50 9.21 -30.74 -30.23
N GLY A 51 7.90 -30.95 -29.93
CA GLY A 51 7.24 -32.11 -30.53
C GLY A 51 6.80 -33.30 -29.65
N ILE A 52 5.49 -33.46 -29.53
CA ILE A 52 4.66 -34.71 -29.67
C ILE A 52 4.50 -35.69 -28.51
N ALA A 53 3.24 -35.72 -28.05
CA ALA A 53 2.35 -36.87 -27.68
C ALA A 53 2.81 -38.00 -26.74
N GLY A 54 1.91 -38.30 -25.80
CA GLY A 54 1.85 -39.60 -25.12
C GLY A 54 0.98 -39.56 -23.87
N GLU A 55 -0.27 -40.04 -23.99
CA GLU A 55 -1.17 -40.39 -22.90
C GLU A 55 -0.53 -41.38 -21.90
N SER A 56 -0.77 -41.17 -20.60
CA SER A 56 -1.18 -42.26 -19.71
C SER A 56 -1.68 -41.74 -18.37
N SER A 57 -2.87 -42.20 -18.04
CA SER A 57 -3.59 -42.07 -16.80
C SER A 57 -2.83 -42.59 -15.58
N SER A 58 -2.85 -41.84 -14.48
CA SER A 58 -2.97 -42.43 -13.14
C SER A 58 -3.65 -41.44 -12.22
N GLU A 59 -4.83 -41.80 -11.77
CA GLU A 59 -5.57 -41.17 -10.70
C GLU A 59 -4.77 -41.28 -9.40
N GLU A 60 -4.38 -40.19 -8.83
CA GLU A 60 -4.10 -40.10 -7.41
C GLU A 60 -4.89 -38.94 -6.82
N SER A 61 -5.74 -39.34 -5.88
CA SER A 61 -6.57 -38.48 -5.06
C SER A 61 -5.71 -37.43 -4.33
N SER A 62 -5.72 -36.21 -4.77
CA SER A 62 -5.33 -35.10 -3.91
C SER A 62 -6.55 -34.61 -3.15
N SER A 63 -6.56 -34.91 -1.85
CA SER A 63 -7.36 -34.24 -0.87
C SER A 63 -7.31 -32.72 -1.10
N ALA A 64 -8.49 -32.10 -1.18
CA ALA A 64 -8.65 -30.65 -1.15
C ALA A 64 -8.14 -30.15 0.20
N ASP A 65 -6.87 -29.82 0.29
CA ASP A 65 -6.38 -28.87 1.29
C ASP A 65 -6.95 -27.50 0.86
N ALA A 66 -7.99 -27.08 1.57
CA ALA A 66 -8.40 -25.70 1.57
C ALA A 66 -7.16 -24.89 1.94
N ASP A 67 -6.76 -24.00 1.06
CA ASP A 67 -5.62 -23.09 1.18
C ASP A 67 -5.79 -22.28 2.47
N SER A 68 -5.31 -22.82 3.59
CA SER A 68 -5.35 -22.10 4.86
C SER A 68 -4.26 -21.04 4.80
N GLU A 69 -4.68 -19.79 4.72
CA GLU A 69 -3.79 -18.63 4.73
C GLU A 69 -2.80 -18.74 5.91
N SER A 70 -1.50 -18.53 5.65
CA SER A 70 -0.45 -18.71 6.65
C SER A 70 -0.43 -17.62 7.72
N LEU A 71 0.17 -17.91 8.89
CA LEU A 71 0.43 -16.94 9.94
C LEU A 71 1.15 -15.69 9.40
N GLU A 72 2.16 -15.89 8.55
CA GLU A 72 2.94 -14.80 7.97
C GLU A 72 2.10 -13.90 7.07
N SER A 73 1.16 -14.48 6.30
CA SER A 73 0.21 -13.72 5.49
C SER A 73 -0.69 -12.83 6.35
N TYR A 74 -1.26 -13.37 7.44
CA TYR A 74 -2.05 -12.58 8.39
C TYR A 74 -1.24 -11.43 9.00
N LEU A 75 -0.02 -11.71 9.48
CA LEU A 75 0.86 -10.69 10.07
C LEU A 75 1.25 -9.62 9.04
N SER A 76 1.54 -10.03 7.81
CA SER A 76 1.87 -9.10 6.71
C SER A 76 0.70 -8.18 6.37
N ARG A 77 -0.50 -8.73 6.19
CA ARG A 77 -1.71 -7.96 5.89
C ARG A 77 -2.09 -7.00 7.03
N ALA A 78 -2.02 -7.47 8.28
CA ALA A 78 -2.24 -6.61 9.44
C ALA A 78 -1.18 -5.49 9.51
N GLY A 79 0.08 -5.82 9.18
CA GLY A 79 1.15 -4.84 9.06
C GLY A 79 0.89 -3.75 8.02
N LEU A 80 0.26 -4.10 6.88
CA LEU A 80 -0.15 -3.13 5.87
C LEU A 80 -1.26 -2.18 6.38
N LEU A 81 -2.26 -2.71 7.08
CA LEU A 81 -3.29 -1.89 7.73
C LEU A 81 -2.67 -0.93 8.77
N ALA A 82 -1.80 -1.45 9.62
CA ALA A 82 -1.10 -0.65 10.62
C ALA A 82 -0.16 0.40 10.00
N ALA A 83 0.44 0.14 8.85
CA ALA A 83 1.24 1.11 8.11
C ALA A 83 0.40 2.29 7.60
N GLY A 84 -0.88 2.05 7.34
CA GLY A 84 -1.89 3.07 7.05
C GLY A 84 -2.54 3.69 8.29
N TYR A 85 -2.10 3.31 9.49
CA TYR A 85 -2.67 3.72 10.78
C TYR A 85 -4.06 3.16 11.07
N ASP A 86 -4.54 2.20 10.31
CA ASP A 86 -5.76 1.43 10.58
C ASP A 86 -5.47 0.32 11.62
N TYR A 87 -5.17 0.73 12.84
CA TYR A 87 -4.86 -0.22 13.91
C TYR A 87 -6.09 -1.02 14.32
N ASP A 88 -7.30 -0.47 14.23
CA ASP A 88 -8.53 -1.19 14.52
C ASP A 88 -8.73 -2.34 13.54
N GLY A 89 -8.55 -2.10 12.25
CA GLY A 89 -8.61 -3.14 11.23
C GLY A 89 -7.52 -4.20 11.39
N ALA A 90 -6.29 -3.79 11.73
CA ALA A 90 -5.19 -4.71 11.98
C ALA A 90 -5.45 -5.62 13.19
N ILE A 91 -5.93 -5.06 14.31
CA ILE A 91 -6.27 -5.79 15.54
C ILE A 91 -7.43 -6.75 15.28
N ALA A 92 -8.50 -6.30 14.62
CA ALA A 92 -9.65 -7.14 14.29
C ALA A 92 -9.24 -8.34 13.43
N MET A 93 -8.49 -8.09 12.35
CA MET A 93 -7.99 -9.15 11.47
C MET A 93 -7.18 -10.21 12.21
N LEU A 94 -6.25 -9.80 13.08
CA LEU A 94 -5.43 -10.74 13.85
C LEU A 94 -6.22 -11.48 14.91
N SER A 95 -7.15 -10.79 15.59
CA SER A 95 -7.98 -11.39 16.63
C SER A 95 -8.98 -12.43 16.10
N GLU A 96 -9.44 -12.26 14.87
CA GLU A 96 -10.36 -13.17 14.16
C GLU A 96 -9.61 -14.28 13.41
N SER A 97 -8.28 -14.22 13.33
CA SER A 97 -7.47 -15.22 12.63
C SER A 97 -7.42 -16.56 13.36
N PRO A 98 -7.16 -17.67 12.65
CA PRO A 98 -6.89 -18.96 13.28
C PRO A 98 -5.69 -18.93 14.22
N TYR A 99 -4.86 -17.91 14.15
CA TYR A 99 -3.62 -17.71 14.91
C TYR A 99 -3.75 -16.72 16.07
N ALA A 100 -4.96 -16.35 16.48
CA ALA A 100 -5.21 -15.33 17.51
C ALA A 100 -4.48 -15.58 18.85
N SER A 101 -4.17 -16.85 19.17
CA SER A 101 -3.43 -17.23 20.38
C SER A 101 -1.92 -17.37 20.18
N ASP A 102 -1.41 -17.14 18.96
CA ASP A 102 0.02 -17.18 18.66
C ASP A 102 0.76 -16.03 19.33
N GLU A 103 1.99 -16.29 19.81
CA GLU A 103 2.80 -15.29 20.52
C GLU A 103 3.11 -14.08 19.64
N GLN A 104 3.38 -14.28 18.34
CA GLN A 104 3.66 -13.19 17.41
C GLN A 104 2.41 -12.33 17.15
N VAL A 105 1.24 -12.96 17.07
CA VAL A 105 -0.05 -12.28 16.88
C VAL A 105 -0.41 -11.47 18.12
N THR A 106 -0.32 -12.04 19.30
CA THR A 106 -0.62 -11.33 20.55
C THR A 106 0.35 -10.17 20.80
N ALA A 107 1.64 -10.33 20.47
CA ALA A 107 2.63 -9.26 20.53
C ALA A 107 2.34 -8.15 19.53
N ALA A 108 1.94 -8.48 18.29
CA ALA A 108 1.56 -7.50 17.27
C ALA A 108 0.33 -6.70 17.68
N ILE A 109 -0.72 -7.37 18.19
CA ILE A 109 -1.94 -6.72 18.70
C ILE A 109 -1.58 -5.74 19.83
N ALA A 110 -0.78 -6.15 20.83
CA ALA A 110 -0.38 -5.28 21.93
C ALA A 110 0.37 -4.03 21.43
N GLY A 111 1.26 -4.18 20.43
CA GLY A 111 1.95 -3.05 19.83
C GLY A 111 1.01 -2.11 19.03
N TYR A 112 -0.01 -2.64 18.38
CA TYR A 112 -1.01 -1.82 17.68
C TYR A 112 -1.91 -1.08 18.66
N GLU A 113 -2.31 -1.71 19.76
CA GLU A 113 -3.07 -1.07 20.85
C GLU A 113 -2.30 0.11 21.45
N GLU A 114 -1.01 -0.06 21.73
CA GLU A 114 -0.15 1.02 22.23
C GLU A 114 -0.07 2.17 21.22
N ASN A 115 0.23 1.86 19.94
CA ASN A 115 0.35 2.87 18.90
C ASN A 115 -0.95 3.64 18.63
N LYS A 116 -2.09 2.97 18.75
CA LYS A 116 -3.42 3.58 18.61
C LYS A 116 -3.63 4.71 19.61
N THR A 117 -3.10 4.60 20.83
CA THR A 117 -3.26 5.63 21.87
C THR A 117 -2.63 6.98 21.50
N ALA A 118 -1.66 6.98 20.58
CA ALA A 118 -0.98 8.19 20.11
C ALA A 118 -1.70 8.90 18.94
N LEU A 119 -2.77 8.31 18.41
CA LEU A 119 -3.50 8.90 17.30
C LEU A 119 -4.37 10.08 17.77
N VAL A 120 -4.50 11.07 16.89
CA VAL A 120 -5.39 12.21 17.06
C VAL A 120 -6.33 12.32 15.87
N ARG A 121 -7.52 12.85 16.08
CA ARG A 121 -8.47 13.07 14.99
C ARG A 121 -7.94 14.13 14.04
N ALA A 122 -7.81 13.79 12.78
CA ALA A 122 -7.49 14.74 11.72
C ALA A 122 -8.70 15.65 11.44
N ASP A 123 -8.40 16.88 11.01
CA ASP A 123 -9.45 17.83 10.61
C ASP A 123 -9.98 17.46 9.21
N PRO A 124 -11.23 16.99 9.07
CA PRO A 124 -11.77 16.54 7.79
C PRO A 124 -11.90 17.69 6.78
N LYS A 125 -11.89 18.95 7.24
CA LYS A 125 -11.90 20.12 6.35
C LYS A 125 -10.54 20.39 5.69
N LYS A 126 -9.49 19.69 6.13
CA LYS A 126 -8.13 19.81 5.60
C LYS A 126 -7.71 18.59 4.75
N VAL A 127 -8.65 17.76 4.37
CA VAL A 127 -8.38 16.64 3.45
C VAL A 127 -8.05 17.22 2.08
N THR A 128 -6.87 16.86 1.57
CA THR A 128 -6.47 17.22 0.21
C THR A 128 -7.00 16.16 -0.76
N HIS A 129 -7.57 16.58 -1.87
CA HIS A 129 -7.93 15.67 -2.99
C HIS A 129 -6.96 15.91 -4.14
N VAL A 130 -6.35 14.82 -4.61
CA VAL A 130 -5.57 14.80 -5.84
C VAL A 130 -6.17 13.78 -6.80
N PHE A 131 -6.08 14.05 -8.10
CA PHE A 131 -6.56 13.13 -9.12
C PHE A 131 -5.54 12.98 -10.23
N PHE A 132 -5.61 11.84 -10.91
CA PHE A 132 -4.79 11.50 -12.05
C PHE A 132 -5.67 10.87 -13.12
N HIS A 133 -5.29 11.05 -14.37
CA HIS A 133 -5.79 10.28 -15.49
C HIS A 133 -5.02 8.97 -15.65
N SER A 134 -5.29 8.21 -16.70
CA SER A 134 -4.46 7.07 -17.08
C SER A 134 -3.00 7.49 -17.25
N LEU A 135 -2.08 6.75 -16.63
CA LEU A 135 -0.67 7.10 -16.64
C LEU A 135 0.00 6.74 -17.97
N ILE A 136 0.95 7.57 -18.39
CA ILE A 136 1.89 7.24 -19.47
C ILE A 136 2.91 6.25 -18.91
N ILE A 137 2.94 5.04 -19.46
CA ILE A 137 3.87 3.97 -19.08
C ILE A 137 5.09 3.95 -20.00
N ASP A 138 4.87 4.14 -21.31
CA ASP A 138 5.91 4.18 -22.33
C ASP A 138 6.04 5.60 -22.90
N THR A 139 6.97 6.36 -22.33
CA THR A 139 7.20 7.75 -22.74
C THR A 139 7.73 7.89 -24.17
N SER A 140 8.37 6.85 -24.72
CA SER A 140 8.88 6.90 -26.10
C SER A 140 7.76 6.88 -27.15
N LYS A 141 6.58 6.36 -26.76
CA LYS A 141 5.39 6.36 -27.62
C LYS A 141 4.52 7.59 -27.42
N ALA A 142 4.47 8.12 -26.21
CA ALA A 142 3.67 9.30 -25.88
C ALA A 142 4.33 10.60 -26.38
N PHE A 143 5.68 10.60 -26.44
CA PHE A 143 6.50 11.77 -26.82
C PHE A 143 7.34 11.45 -28.04
N ASP A 144 6.67 11.06 -29.12
CA ASP A 144 7.29 10.63 -30.40
C ASP A 144 7.35 11.74 -31.47
N GLY A 145 6.92 12.96 -31.14
CA GLY A 145 6.91 14.11 -32.01
C GLY A 145 5.61 14.29 -32.82
N ASP A 146 4.59 13.48 -32.56
CA ASP A 146 3.29 13.62 -33.20
C ASP A 146 2.48 14.83 -32.67
N SER A 147 1.33 15.08 -33.29
CA SER A 147 0.47 16.23 -32.91
C SER A 147 -0.15 16.11 -31.49
N ARG A 148 -0.18 14.91 -30.89
CA ARG A 148 -0.76 14.63 -29.57
C ARG A 148 0.22 14.86 -28.44
N GLU A 149 1.53 14.71 -28.70
CA GLU A 149 2.60 14.88 -27.72
C GLU A 149 2.43 16.17 -26.90
N LYS A 150 2.16 17.29 -27.57
CA LYS A 150 1.98 18.58 -26.89
C LYS A 150 0.84 18.55 -25.87
N GLY A 151 -0.27 17.88 -26.21
CA GLY A 151 -1.41 17.72 -25.28
C GLY A 151 -1.05 16.84 -24.11
N TYR A 152 -0.41 15.71 -24.37
CA TYR A 152 0.02 14.79 -23.32
C TYR A 152 1.00 15.43 -22.34
N ASN A 153 2.00 16.12 -22.84
CA ASN A 153 2.98 16.84 -22.00
C ASN A 153 2.36 17.95 -21.15
N GLN A 154 1.21 18.46 -21.54
CA GLN A 154 0.52 19.53 -20.81
C GLN A 154 -0.36 19.02 -19.66
N VAL A 155 -1.02 17.87 -19.82
CA VAL A 155 -2.10 17.45 -18.91
C VAL A 155 -2.00 16.02 -18.40
N MET A 156 -1.13 15.18 -18.96
CA MET A 156 -0.98 13.79 -18.55
C MET A 156 0.24 13.60 -17.66
N THR A 157 0.21 12.55 -16.86
CA THR A 157 1.27 12.21 -15.90
C THR A 157 1.94 10.91 -16.32
N THR A 158 3.26 10.90 -16.34
CA THR A 158 4.03 9.67 -16.52
C THR A 158 4.04 8.84 -15.24
N LYS A 159 4.27 7.52 -15.36
CA LYS A 159 4.46 6.64 -14.20
C LYS A 159 5.54 7.18 -13.26
N ASP A 160 6.66 7.64 -13.82
CA ASP A 160 7.79 8.14 -13.01
C ASP A 160 7.47 9.43 -12.26
N GLU A 161 6.70 10.34 -12.86
CA GLU A 161 6.21 11.54 -12.18
C GLU A 161 5.23 11.18 -11.07
N PHE A 162 4.28 10.28 -11.35
CA PHE A 162 3.34 9.78 -10.35
C PHE A 162 4.06 9.21 -9.13
N MET A 163 5.07 8.36 -9.33
CA MET A 163 5.86 7.79 -8.23
C MET A 163 6.58 8.86 -7.43
N LYS A 164 7.16 9.88 -8.09
CA LYS A 164 7.82 11.00 -7.41
C LYS A 164 6.84 11.87 -6.64
N ILE A 165 5.64 12.08 -7.16
CA ILE A 165 4.57 12.82 -6.48
C ILE A 165 4.16 12.07 -5.21
N LEU A 166 3.88 10.76 -5.28
CA LEU A 166 3.53 9.95 -4.12
C LEU A 166 4.63 9.94 -3.07
N GLN A 167 5.90 9.77 -3.48
CA GLN A 167 7.03 9.83 -2.56
C GLN A 167 7.11 11.20 -1.88
N SER A 168 6.98 12.30 -2.64
CA SER A 168 7.00 13.65 -2.09
C SER A 168 5.85 13.91 -1.11
N MET A 169 4.67 13.37 -1.36
CA MET A 169 3.53 13.46 -0.44
C MET A 169 3.81 12.68 0.85
N TYR A 170 4.32 11.45 0.74
CA TYR A 170 4.71 10.64 1.88
C TYR A 170 5.76 11.34 2.76
N ASP A 171 6.82 11.88 2.16
CA ASP A 171 7.89 12.60 2.87
C ASP A 171 7.38 13.84 3.61
N ARG A 172 6.33 14.48 3.08
CA ARG A 172 5.65 15.61 3.70
C ARG A 172 4.61 15.23 4.75
N GLY A 173 4.45 13.94 5.02
CA GLY A 173 3.54 13.42 6.03
C GLY A 173 2.09 13.30 5.59
N PHE A 174 1.82 13.30 4.29
CA PHE A 174 0.48 12.96 3.80
C PHE A 174 0.22 11.46 3.92
N VAL A 175 -1.02 11.12 4.25
CA VAL A 175 -1.51 9.74 4.41
C VAL A 175 -2.72 9.55 3.51
N LEU A 176 -2.66 8.55 2.62
CA LEU A 176 -3.78 8.17 1.78
C LEU A 176 -4.87 7.53 2.66
N VAL A 177 -6.08 8.07 2.58
CA VAL A 177 -7.25 7.58 3.30
C VAL A 177 -8.37 7.28 2.31
N ARG A 178 -9.28 6.39 2.68
CA ARG A 178 -10.45 6.09 1.85
C ARG A 178 -11.44 7.28 1.88
N LEU A 179 -12.16 7.47 0.80
CA LEU A 179 -13.19 8.52 0.74
C LEU A 179 -14.26 8.34 1.83
N HIS A 180 -14.62 7.08 2.15
CA HIS A 180 -15.56 6.76 3.22
C HIS A 180 -15.06 7.10 4.62
N ASP A 181 -13.73 7.23 4.80
CA ASP A 181 -13.16 7.68 6.08
C ASP A 181 -13.29 9.20 6.24
N VAL A 182 -13.49 9.92 5.15
CA VAL A 182 -13.76 11.38 5.14
C VAL A 182 -15.22 11.67 5.43
N ALA A 183 -16.12 11.00 4.69
CA ALA A 183 -17.56 11.12 4.84
C ALA A 183 -18.26 9.87 4.30
N TYR A 184 -19.37 9.50 4.89
CA TYR A 184 -20.19 8.37 4.45
C TYR A 184 -21.68 8.69 4.58
N GLU A 185 -22.47 8.02 3.76
CA GLU A 185 -23.92 8.10 3.80
C GLU A 185 -24.48 7.20 4.92
N THR A 186 -25.45 7.69 5.64
CA THR A 186 -26.23 6.92 6.61
C THR A 186 -27.71 7.28 6.51
N THR A 187 -28.58 6.44 7.07
CA THR A 187 -30.02 6.71 7.13
C THR A 187 -30.35 7.38 8.45
N GLY A 188 -30.97 8.55 8.39
CA GLY A 188 -31.43 9.28 9.56
C GLY A 188 -32.67 8.69 10.21
N GLU A 189 -33.05 9.24 11.37
CA GLU A 189 -34.27 8.87 12.09
C GLU A 189 -35.55 9.13 11.27
N ASP A 190 -35.48 10.06 10.31
CA ASP A 190 -36.54 10.38 9.36
C ASP A 190 -36.62 9.41 8.17
N GLY A 191 -35.76 8.40 8.10
CA GLY A 191 -35.65 7.43 7.03
C GLY A 191 -34.98 7.96 5.75
N ASN A 192 -34.49 9.20 5.74
CA ASN A 192 -33.81 9.78 4.59
C ASN A 192 -32.30 9.58 4.67
N PRO A 193 -31.61 9.43 3.50
CA PRO A 193 -30.15 9.39 3.48
C PRO A 193 -29.56 10.77 3.80
N HIS A 194 -28.51 10.80 4.59
CA HIS A 194 -27.68 11.98 4.81
C HIS A 194 -26.22 11.61 5.00
N PHE A 195 -25.33 12.54 4.72
CA PHE A 195 -23.90 12.35 4.93
C PHE A 195 -23.51 12.74 6.36
N VAL A 196 -22.65 11.89 6.93
CA VAL A 196 -21.96 12.19 8.20
C VAL A 196 -20.46 12.29 7.95
N GLU A 197 -19.83 13.13 8.74
CA GLU A 197 -18.39 13.33 8.72
C GLU A 197 -17.70 12.08 9.31
N GLY A 198 -16.70 11.59 8.61
CA GLY A 198 -15.92 10.43 9.05
C GLY A 198 -15.00 10.74 10.24
N ASN A 199 -14.29 9.73 10.70
CA ASN A 199 -13.37 9.83 11.82
C ASN A 199 -11.99 9.31 11.43
N ILE A 200 -11.17 10.19 10.85
CA ILE A 200 -9.80 9.87 10.44
C ILE A 200 -8.87 10.09 11.63
N MET A 201 -8.25 8.99 12.11
CA MET A 201 -7.30 9.01 13.22
C MET A 201 -5.88 8.84 12.69
N LEU A 202 -5.01 9.83 12.91
CA LEU A 202 -3.63 9.84 12.42
C LEU A 202 -2.67 10.31 13.51
N PRO A 203 -1.37 9.96 13.42
CA PRO A 203 -0.37 10.55 14.30
C PRO A 203 -0.34 12.08 14.20
N PRO A 204 0.01 12.79 15.28
CA PRO A 204 0.16 14.24 15.24
C PRO A 204 1.08 14.70 14.10
N GLY A 205 0.65 15.72 13.34
CA GLY A 205 1.41 16.27 12.22
C GLY A 205 1.21 15.58 10.87
N LYS A 206 0.53 14.44 10.82
CA LYS A 206 0.12 13.83 9.57
C LYS A 206 -1.13 14.50 8.99
N GLN A 207 -1.25 14.49 7.65
CA GLN A 207 -2.37 15.12 6.93
C GLN A 207 -3.05 14.08 6.02
N PRO A 208 -4.37 13.93 6.09
CA PRO A 208 -5.07 13.02 5.21
C PRO A 208 -5.17 13.57 3.78
N PHE A 209 -5.09 12.68 2.79
CA PHE A 209 -5.47 12.98 1.42
C PHE A 209 -6.26 11.82 0.82
N VAL A 210 -7.09 12.13 -0.15
CA VAL A 210 -7.79 11.16 -1.00
C VAL A 210 -7.26 11.29 -2.42
N MET A 211 -7.29 10.17 -3.13
CA MET A 211 -6.84 10.10 -4.51
C MET A 211 -7.93 9.47 -5.37
N SER A 212 -8.19 10.05 -6.52
CA SER A 212 -9.05 9.46 -7.55
C SER A 212 -8.30 9.30 -8.87
N GLN A 213 -8.74 8.35 -9.66
CA GLN A 213 -8.33 8.21 -11.05
C GLN A 213 -9.52 8.57 -11.92
N ASP A 214 -9.32 9.55 -12.80
CA ASP A 214 -10.27 9.96 -13.79
C ASP A 214 -10.04 9.16 -15.10
N ASP A 215 -11.05 9.11 -15.96
CA ASP A 215 -11.00 8.47 -17.27
C ASP A 215 -10.57 6.98 -17.21
N VAL A 216 -11.09 6.22 -16.23
CA VAL A 216 -10.84 4.76 -16.10
C VAL A 216 -11.45 3.91 -17.23
N CYS A 217 -12.06 4.53 -18.22
CA CYS A 217 -12.53 3.87 -19.43
C CYS A 217 -11.41 3.39 -20.38
N TYR A 218 -10.16 3.82 -20.13
CA TYR A 218 -8.98 3.38 -20.89
C TYR A 218 -9.21 3.45 -22.39
N TYR A 219 -9.21 4.66 -22.94
CA TYR A 219 -9.48 4.91 -24.34
C TYR A 219 -8.54 4.12 -25.25
N GLU A 220 -9.09 3.33 -26.16
CA GLU A 220 -8.35 2.44 -27.06
C GLU A 220 -7.31 3.18 -27.91
N TYR A 221 -7.59 4.44 -28.27
CA TYR A 221 -6.64 5.25 -29.07
C TYR A 221 -5.37 5.61 -28.29
N MET A 222 -5.41 5.62 -26.96
CA MET A 222 -4.27 5.94 -26.09
C MET A 222 -3.35 4.74 -25.86
N GLU A 223 -3.79 3.52 -26.14
CA GLU A 223 -2.99 2.31 -25.98
C GLU A 223 -1.71 2.37 -26.84
N LYS A 224 -1.86 2.83 -28.09
CA LYS A 224 -0.73 2.97 -29.03
C LYS A 224 0.28 4.03 -28.61
N ASP A 225 -0.17 4.99 -27.82
CA ASP A 225 0.63 6.09 -27.29
C ASP A 225 1.25 5.77 -25.92
N GLY A 226 1.25 4.49 -25.53
CA GLY A 226 1.98 4.01 -24.35
C GLY A 226 1.31 4.26 -23.01
N PHE A 227 0.00 4.51 -22.97
CA PHE A 227 -0.76 4.65 -21.74
C PHE A 227 -1.11 3.29 -21.11
N ALA A 228 -1.36 3.31 -19.81
CA ALA A 228 -1.95 2.18 -19.11
C ALA A 228 -3.33 1.85 -19.70
N THR A 229 -3.63 0.57 -19.91
CA THR A 229 -4.86 0.12 -20.59
C THR A 229 -5.83 -0.62 -19.68
N LYS A 230 -5.42 -0.94 -18.45
CA LYS A 230 -6.25 -1.63 -17.46
C LYS A 230 -5.64 -1.51 -16.06
N MET A 231 -6.48 -1.64 -15.06
CA MET A 231 -6.07 -1.97 -13.70
C MET A 231 -6.04 -3.48 -13.54
N ILE A 232 -5.03 -3.98 -12.85
CA ILE A 232 -4.92 -5.38 -12.46
C ILE A 232 -4.71 -5.45 -10.95
N ILE A 233 -5.22 -6.50 -10.33
CA ILE A 233 -4.88 -6.85 -8.96
C ILE A 233 -3.60 -7.67 -9.06
N GLY A 234 -2.53 -7.24 -8.37
CA GLY A 234 -1.31 -8.02 -8.24
C GLY A 234 -1.59 -9.29 -7.41
N GLU A 235 -0.97 -10.40 -7.80
CA GLU A 235 -0.93 -11.64 -7.03
C GLU A 235 0.05 -11.50 -5.87
#